data_f68fb937522c4493b39b017b7291340b
#
_entry.id   f68fb937522c4493b39b017b7291340b
#
_cell.length_a   1.000
_cell.length_b   1.000
_cell.length_c   1.000
_cell.angle_alpha   90.00
_cell.angle_beta   90.00
_cell.angle_gamma   90.00
#
_symmetry.space_group_name_H-M   'P 1'
#
loop_
_entity.id
_entity.type
_entity.pdbx_description
1 polymer ?
#
loop_
_entity_poly.entity_id
_entity_poly.type
_entity_poly.pdbx_seq_one_letter_code
_entity_poly.pdbx_strand_id
1 'polypeptide(L)'
;MNPRIAVVAQEGAAKGVTVNAVSPGTIDTPMVRQVPDKVLESIVKRIPVGRLGQPEEIARAVIFLTADNAGFVTGTNMLINGGQYMN
;
A
#
# COMPACT_ATOMS: atom_id res chain seq x y z
N MET A 1 -10.20 -8.65 2.19
CA MET A 1 -10.00 -7.46 3.05
C MET A 1 -9.93 -7.90 4.51
N ASN A 2 -9.13 -7.21 5.32
CA ASN A 2 -9.02 -7.51 6.75
C ASN A 2 -10.31 -7.07 7.47
N PRO A 3 -11.06 -8.01 8.12
CA PRO A 3 -12.31 -7.65 8.79
C PRO A 3 -12.15 -6.61 9.91
N ARG A 4 -10.98 -6.57 10.55
CA ARG A 4 -10.71 -5.61 11.62
C ARG A 4 -10.72 -4.17 11.11
N ILE A 5 -10.20 -3.96 9.89
CA ILE A 5 -10.20 -2.63 9.27
C ILE A 5 -11.64 -2.18 9.04
N ALA A 6 -12.49 -3.07 8.53
CA ALA A 6 -13.88 -2.75 8.26
C ALA A 6 -14.64 -2.36 9.53
N VAL A 7 -14.46 -3.13 10.61
CA VAL A 7 -15.13 -2.85 11.89
C VAL A 7 -14.69 -1.52 12.47
N VAL A 8 -13.39 -1.27 12.54
CA VAL A 8 -12.85 -0.01 13.10
C VAL A 8 -13.26 1.17 12.23
N ALA A 9 -13.28 1.00 10.90
CA ALA A 9 -13.71 2.04 9.99
C ALA A 9 -15.17 2.41 10.21
N GLN A 10 -16.03 1.42 10.40
CA GLN A 10 -17.45 1.67 10.68
C GLN A 10 -17.66 2.40 12.00
N GLU A 11 -16.92 2.01 13.03
CA GLU A 11 -16.97 2.68 14.33
C GLU A 11 -16.50 4.13 14.25
N GLY A 12 -15.42 4.38 13.52
CA GLY A 12 -14.85 5.72 13.38
C GLY A 12 -15.69 6.64 12.49
N ALA A 13 -16.38 6.09 11.51
CA ALA A 13 -17.11 6.88 10.52
C ALA A 13 -18.13 7.82 11.15
N ALA A 14 -18.85 7.36 12.17
CA ALA A 14 -19.83 8.16 12.87
C ALA A 14 -19.20 9.34 13.61
N LYS A 15 -17.91 9.29 13.88
CA LYS A 15 -17.14 10.33 14.58
C LYS A 15 -16.30 11.19 13.64
N GLY A 16 -16.48 11.01 12.31
CA GLY A 16 -15.70 11.76 11.32
C GLY A 16 -14.28 11.26 11.17
N VAL A 17 -13.99 10.03 11.58
CA VAL A 17 -12.65 9.43 11.46
C VAL A 17 -12.66 8.38 10.36
N THR A 18 -11.70 8.45 9.45
CA THR A 18 -11.50 7.41 8.44
C THR A 18 -10.37 6.47 8.86
N VAL A 19 -10.52 5.19 8.52
CA VAL A 19 -9.53 4.15 8.82
C VAL A 19 -9.28 3.35 7.54
N ASN A 20 -8.06 3.41 7.06
CA ASN A 20 -7.66 2.72 5.84
C ASN A 20 -6.32 2.03 6.05
N ALA A 21 -6.03 1.06 5.22
CA ALA A 21 -4.73 0.40 5.19
C ALA A 21 -4.06 0.62 3.84
N VAL A 22 -2.74 0.62 3.86
CA VAL A 22 -1.92 0.63 2.66
C VAL A 22 -1.04 -0.61 2.71
N SER A 23 -1.11 -1.43 1.67
CA SER A 23 -0.33 -2.67 1.59
C SER A 23 0.66 -2.55 0.42
N PRO A 24 1.91 -2.16 0.69
CA PRO A 24 2.91 -2.05 -0.36
C PRO A 24 3.43 -3.43 -0.78
N GLY A 25 3.84 -3.53 -2.04
CA GLY A 25 4.64 -4.66 -2.51
C GLY A 25 6.11 -4.44 -2.17
N THR A 26 6.99 -4.86 -3.08
CA THR A 26 8.43 -4.69 -2.87
C THR A 26 8.87 -3.29 -3.29
N ILE A 27 9.32 -2.53 -2.32
CA ILE A 27 9.70 -1.12 -2.48
C ILE A 27 11.22 -0.99 -2.49
N ASP A 28 11.73 -0.08 -3.30
CA ASP A 28 13.16 0.21 -3.41
C ASP A 28 13.65 0.91 -2.15
N THR A 29 14.22 0.12 -1.25
CA THR A 29 14.76 0.58 0.02
C THR A 29 16.21 0.08 0.15
N PRO A 30 17.03 0.69 1.02
CA PRO A 30 18.39 0.18 1.26
C PRO A 30 18.41 -1.30 1.65
N MET A 31 17.44 -1.75 2.42
CA MET A 31 17.35 -3.16 2.83
C MET A 31 17.17 -4.08 1.63
N VAL A 32 16.28 -3.75 0.71
CA VAL A 32 16.03 -4.55 -0.49
C VAL A 32 17.26 -4.55 -1.39
N ARG A 33 17.96 -3.41 -1.48
CA ARG A 33 19.17 -3.29 -2.30
C ARG A 33 20.36 -4.08 -1.78
N GLN A 34 20.30 -4.57 -0.54
CA GLN A 34 21.38 -5.38 0.04
C GLN A 34 21.37 -6.84 -0.41
N VAL A 35 20.29 -7.31 -1.03
CA VAL A 35 20.24 -8.68 -1.52
C VAL A 35 21.16 -8.85 -2.75
N PRO A 36 21.65 -10.07 -3.01
CA PRO A 36 22.47 -10.33 -4.22
C PRO A 36 21.72 -9.96 -5.50
N ASP A 37 22.46 -9.55 -6.53
CA ASP A 37 21.86 -9.10 -7.80
C ASP A 37 20.89 -10.12 -8.40
N LYS A 38 21.24 -11.41 -8.35
CA LYS A 38 20.36 -12.47 -8.87
C LYS A 38 19.05 -12.56 -8.12
N VAL A 39 19.08 -12.33 -6.81
CA VAL A 39 17.88 -12.33 -5.99
C VAL A 39 17.02 -11.13 -6.34
N LEU A 40 17.64 -9.96 -6.50
CA LEU A 40 16.92 -8.75 -6.89
C LEU A 40 16.25 -8.91 -8.25
N GLU A 41 16.95 -9.46 -9.23
CA GLU A 41 16.39 -9.75 -10.55
C GLU A 41 15.17 -10.68 -10.45
N SER A 42 15.27 -11.70 -9.62
CA SER A 42 14.17 -12.64 -9.38
C SER A 42 12.94 -11.95 -8.79
N ILE A 43 13.18 -11.04 -7.85
CA ILE A 43 12.11 -10.25 -7.23
C ILE A 43 11.42 -9.38 -8.29
N VAL A 44 12.19 -8.65 -9.08
CA VAL A 44 11.66 -7.75 -10.11
C VAL A 44 10.86 -8.51 -11.16
N LYS A 45 11.30 -9.71 -11.53
CA LYS A 45 10.57 -10.55 -12.49
C LYS A 45 9.17 -10.95 -12.02
N ARG A 46 8.96 -10.99 -10.71
CA ARG A 46 7.64 -11.33 -10.14
C ARG A 46 6.70 -10.15 -10.07
N ILE A 47 7.18 -8.96 -10.39
CA ILE A 47 6.35 -7.76 -10.39
C ILE A 47 5.91 -7.47 -11.82
N PRO A 48 4.62 -7.61 -12.14
CA PRO A 48 4.16 -7.42 -13.53
C PRO A 48 4.53 -6.08 -14.14
N VAL A 49 4.57 -5.01 -13.34
CA VAL A 49 5.00 -3.68 -13.82
C VAL A 49 6.48 -3.68 -14.23
N GLY A 50 7.29 -4.60 -13.68
CA GLY A 50 8.67 -4.79 -14.10
C GLY A 50 9.70 -3.95 -13.38
N ARG A 51 9.35 -3.39 -12.23
CA ARG A 51 10.26 -2.60 -11.40
C ARG A 51 9.82 -2.62 -9.94
N LEU A 52 10.74 -2.26 -9.06
CA LEU A 52 10.41 -2.01 -7.65
C LEU A 52 9.56 -0.73 -7.55
N GLY A 53 8.69 -0.68 -6.56
CA GLY A 53 7.99 0.55 -6.24
C GLY A 53 8.92 1.56 -5.59
N GLN A 54 8.59 2.84 -5.67
CA GLN A 54 9.35 3.89 -5.02
C GLN A 54 8.66 4.32 -3.73
N PRO A 55 9.43 4.69 -2.68
CA PRO A 55 8.82 5.17 -1.43
C PRO A 55 7.82 6.31 -1.64
N GLU A 56 8.07 7.18 -2.60
CA GLU A 56 7.19 8.31 -2.94
C GLU A 56 5.82 7.84 -3.42
N GLU A 57 5.75 6.66 -4.02
CA GLU A 57 4.47 6.11 -4.49
C GLU A 57 3.59 5.69 -3.32
N ILE A 58 4.21 5.21 -2.24
CA ILE A 58 3.48 4.89 -1.00
C ILE A 58 3.07 6.18 -0.29
N ALA A 59 3.97 7.15 -0.20
CA ALA A 59 3.67 8.44 0.43
C ALA A 59 2.51 9.15 -0.28
N ARG A 60 2.45 9.07 -1.60
CA ARG A 60 1.36 9.65 -2.39
C ARG A 60 0.01 9.05 -2.03
N ALA A 61 -0.04 7.73 -1.80
CA ALA A 61 -1.26 7.06 -1.39
C ALA A 61 -1.71 7.51 -0.01
N VAL A 62 -0.78 7.64 0.93
CA VAL A 62 -1.09 8.12 2.29
C VAL A 62 -1.63 9.55 2.24
N ILE A 63 -1.01 10.41 1.43
CA ILE A 63 -1.47 11.79 1.27
C ILE A 63 -2.90 11.81 0.71
N PHE A 64 -3.19 10.97 -0.27
CA PHE A 64 -4.53 10.85 -0.84
C PHE A 64 -5.56 10.45 0.22
N LEU A 65 -5.25 9.42 1.00
CA LEU A 65 -6.18 8.88 2.00
C LEU A 65 -6.38 9.80 3.19
N THR A 66 -5.42 10.65 3.50
CA THR A 66 -5.47 11.57 4.65
C THR A 66 -5.82 13.01 4.27
N ALA A 67 -6.14 13.26 3.01
CA ALA A 67 -6.52 14.60 2.57
C ALA A 67 -7.84 15.03 3.22
N ASP A 68 -8.00 16.33 3.42
CA ASP A 68 -9.20 16.89 4.05
C ASP A 68 -10.49 16.53 3.29
N ASN A 69 -10.39 16.35 1.97
CA ASN A 69 -11.54 16.02 1.12
C ASN A 69 -11.71 14.52 0.89
N ALA A 70 -11.02 13.67 1.64
CA ALA A 70 -11.12 12.21 1.50
C ALA A 70 -12.04 11.57 2.57
N GLY A 71 -12.97 12.33 3.13
CA GLY A 71 -13.80 11.87 4.24
C GLY A 71 -14.78 10.75 3.91
N PHE A 72 -15.02 10.48 2.63
CA PHE A 72 -15.89 9.37 2.22
C PHE A 72 -15.11 8.10 1.90
N VAL A 73 -13.78 8.14 1.97
CA VAL A 73 -12.90 6.98 1.75
C VAL A 73 -12.51 6.40 3.09
N THR A 74 -13.11 5.28 3.46
CA THR A 74 -12.82 4.60 4.72
C THR A 74 -13.05 3.10 4.58
N GLY A 75 -12.30 2.30 5.32
CA GLY A 75 -12.43 0.84 5.30
C GLY A 75 -11.72 0.16 4.13
N THR A 76 -10.95 0.89 3.34
CA THR A 76 -10.26 0.30 2.20
C THR A 76 -8.87 -0.21 2.58
N ASN A 77 -8.40 -1.23 1.83
CA ASN A 77 -7.00 -1.63 1.81
C ASN A 77 -6.48 -1.35 0.41
N MET A 78 -5.61 -0.36 0.29
CA MET A 78 -5.05 0.04 -0.99
C MET A 78 -3.77 -0.75 -1.26
N LEU A 79 -3.79 -1.59 -2.29
CA LEU A 79 -2.63 -2.35 -2.73
C LEU A 79 -1.78 -1.49 -3.67
N ILE A 80 -0.49 -1.38 -3.34
CA ILE A 80 0.46 -0.60 -4.14
C ILE A 80 1.67 -1.48 -4.40
N ASN A 81 1.55 -2.39 -5.38
CA ASN A 81 2.51 -3.47 -5.55
C ASN A 81 2.84 -3.80 -7.02
N GLY A 82 2.44 -2.95 -7.95
CA GLY A 82 2.73 -3.18 -9.37
C GLY A 82 2.10 -4.44 -9.96
N GLY A 83 1.06 -4.96 -9.35
CA GLY A 83 0.39 -6.19 -9.78
C GLY A 83 0.97 -7.46 -9.18
N GLN A 84 1.89 -7.35 -8.23
CA GLN A 84 2.58 -8.49 -7.65
C GLN A 84 1.61 -9.47 -6.99
N TYR A 85 0.58 -8.95 -6.34
CA TYR A 85 -0.52 -9.75 -5.79
C TYR A 85 -1.79 -8.90 -5.73
N MET A 86 -2.93 -9.58 -5.54
CA MET A 86 -4.24 -8.93 -5.50
C MET A 86 -5.06 -9.46 -4.34
N ASN A 87 -6.02 -8.71 -3.92
CA ASN A 87 -6.98 -9.14 -2.91
C ASN A 87 -7.87 -10.25 -3.42
#